data_bc0976b84ab95a94387f56836fc1fb41
#
_entry.id   bc0976b84ab95a94387f56836fc1fb41
#
_cell.length_a   1.000
_cell.length_b   1.000
_cell.length_c   1.000
_cell.angle_alpha   90.00
_cell.angle_beta   90.00
_cell.angle_gamma   90.00
#
_symmetry.space_group_name_H-M   'P 1'
#
loop_
_entity.id
_entity.type
_entity.pdbx_description
1 polymer ?
#
loop_
_entity_poly.entity_id
_entity_poly.type
_entity_poly.pdbx_seq_one_letter_code
_entity_poly.pdbx_strand_id
1 'polypeptide(L)'
;SHDLRAPFHGLLGFSEVLAKERETLDESSIQNIADYLYDTSQSTYNLLESLLTWAMAEGGRFVYHPINFKLRQVSNIVCDVLHTLALKKNIELVNAVSEDLKIYADINMMTSVIQNLVSNALKFTDVDGSGKVFIEAKQVGTNVEITVRDTGLGMTEQQMANLFHPRITASFKGTAGEKGAGLGLSLCKRFVEINQGKISVTSQKGVGTTFKVLLPSAQEVPEHHVEQQNTSEAKLV
;
A
#
# COMPACT_ATOMS: atom_id res chain seq x y z
N SER A 1 17.94 11.49 9.61
CA SER A 1 18.88 10.82 10.54
C SER A 1 18.36 10.77 11.99
N HIS A 2 17.77 11.85 12.53
CA HIS A 2 17.22 11.89 13.89
C HIS A 2 15.98 11.00 14.05
N ASP A 3 15.11 10.98 13.07
CA ASP A 3 13.82 10.27 13.13
C ASP A 3 13.96 8.74 13.04
N LEU A 4 15.08 8.26 12.51
CA LEU A 4 15.44 6.83 12.56
C LEU A 4 15.98 6.43 13.94
N ARG A 5 16.62 7.34 14.69
CA ARG A 5 17.19 7.04 16.01
C ARG A 5 16.14 6.99 17.12
N ALA A 6 15.09 7.81 17.01
CA ALA A 6 14.08 7.91 18.08
C ALA A 6 13.40 6.58 18.43
N PRO A 7 12.89 5.77 17.47
CA PRO A 7 12.32 4.47 17.79
C PRO A 7 13.33 3.51 18.43
N PHE A 8 14.59 3.51 17.97
CA PHE A 8 15.63 2.65 18.56
C PHE A 8 15.96 3.04 19.99
N HIS A 9 15.97 4.35 20.32
CA HIS A 9 16.15 4.79 21.71
C HIS A 9 15.00 4.30 22.62
N GLY A 10 13.75 4.36 22.13
CA GLY A 10 12.62 3.82 22.87
C GLY A 10 12.71 2.32 23.09
N LEU A 11 13.04 1.57 22.03
CA LEU A 11 13.23 0.11 22.10
C LEU A 11 14.33 -0.27 23.11
N LEU A 12 15.50 0.39 23.03
CA LEU A 12 16.61 0.12 23.92
C LEU A 12 16.28 0.49 25.37
N GLY A 13 15.69 1.68 25.60
CA GLY A 13 15.36 2.15 26.95
C GLY A 13 14.37 1.23 27.67
N PHE A 14 13.26 0.87 27.01
CA PHE A 14 12.27 -0.02 27.62
C PHE A 14 12.77 -1.48 27.73
N SER A 15 13.60 -1.95 26.80
CA SER A 15 14.27 -3.26 26.94
C SER A 15 15.22 -3.28 28.13
N GLU A 16 15.93 -2.18 28.40
CA GLU A 16 16.83 -2.05 29.55
C GLU A 16 16.05 -2.06 30.87
N VAL A 17 14.92 -1.36 30.94
CA VAL A 17 14.02 -1.37 32.12
C VAL A 17 13.54 -2.79 32.41
N LEU A 18 13.05 -3.52 31.38
CA LEU A 18 12.65 -4.93 31.57
C LEU A 18 13.81 -5.84 32.00
N ALA A 19 15.01 -5.58 31.50
CA ALA A 19 16.16 -6.41 31.82
C ALA A 19 16.71 -6.19 33.24
N LYS A 20 16.63 -4.93 33.75
CA LYS A 20 17.25 -4.53 35.00
C LYS A 20 16.29 -4.35 36.18
N GLU A 21 15.05 -4.01 35.90
CA GLU A 21 14.07 -3.56 36.92
C GLU A 21 12.80 -4.41 36.95
N ARG A 22 12.79 -5.57 36.28
CA ARG A 22 11.60 -6.44 36.14
C ARG A 22 10.95 -6.78 37.50
N GLU A 23 11.76 -7.00 38.54
CA GLU A 23 11.27 -7.39 39.87
C GLU A 23 10.54 -6.26 40.60
N THR A 24 10.73 -5.01 40.18
CA THR A 24 10.07 -3.82 40.77
C THR A 24 8.83 -3.38 40.00
N LEU A 25 8.57 -3.97 38.81
CA LEU A 25 7.44 -3.62 37.96
C LEU A 25 6.24 -4.51 38.28
N ASP A 26 5.05 -3.92 38.27
CA ASP A 26 3.81 -4.68 38.30
C ASP A 26 3.47 -5.29 36.92
N GLU A 27 2.59 -6.27 36.90
CA GLU A 27 2.15 -6.99 35.69
C GLU A 27 1.65 -6.02 34.61
N SER A 28 0.90 -4.99 35.00
CA SER A 28 0.36 -3.97 34.08
C SER A 28 1.47 -3.17 33.41
N SER A 29 2.50 -2.78 34.16
CA SER A 29 3.66 -2.07 33.62
C SER A 29 4.47 -2.94 32.67
N ILE A 30 4.66 -4.22 33.00
CA ILE A 30 5.34 -5.20 32.12
C ILE A 30 4.57 -5.34 30.81
N GLN A 31 3.24 -5.51 30.88
CA GLN A 31 2.40 -5.62 29.67
C GLN A 31 2.47 -4.37 28.81
N ASN A 32 2.35 -3.18 29.41
CA ASN A 32 2.42 -1.91 28.68
C ASN A 32 3.78 -1.72 27.98
N ILE A 33 4.88 -2.12 28.62
CA ILE A 33 6.22 -2.07 28.02
C ILE A 33 6.33 -3.08 26.87
N ALA A 34 5.82 -4.29 27.06
CA ALA A 34 5.83 -5.32 26.01
C ALA A 34 5.05 -4.88 24.77
N ASP A 35 3.84 -4.30 24.97
CA ASP A 35 3.02 -3.77 23.89
C ASP A 35 3.73 -2.60 23.18
N TYR A 36 4.34 -1.68 23.93
CA TYR A 36 5.12 -0.58 23.35
C TYR A 36 6.30 -1.10 22.51
N LEU A 37 7.06 -2.12 23.02
CA LEU A 37 8.18 -2.70 22.31
C LEU A 37 7.74 -3.40 21.02
N TYR A 38 6.62 -4.12 21.07
CA TYR A 38 6.05 -4.78 19.90
C TYR A 38 5.62 -3.77 18.83
N ASP A 39 4.82 -2.78 19.19
CA ASP A 39 4.30 -1.75 18.28
C ASP A 39 5.43 -0.92 17.67
N THR A 40 6.42 -0.55 18.49
CA THR A 40 7.57 0.24 18.03
C THR A 40 8.47 -0.59 17.12
N SER A 41 8.69 -1.88 17.42
CA SER A 41 9.46 -2.79 16.56
C SER A 41 8.77 -2.96 15.21
N GLN A 42 7.47 -3.21 15.20
CA GLN A 42 6.69 -3.37 13.96
C GLN A 42 6.70 -2.08 13.12
N SER A 43 6.53 -0.92 13.75
CA SER A 43 6.58 0.38 13.08
C SER A 43 7.96 0.67 12.50
N THR A 44 9.03 0.30 13.21
CA THR A 44 10.42 0.50 12.78
C THR A 44 10.76 -0.43 11.62
N TYR A 45 10.33 -1.68 11.68
CA TYR A 45 10.49 -2.64 10.59
C TYR A 45 9.81 -2.13 9.31
N ASN A 46 8.55 -1.71 9.40
CA ASN A 46 7.81 -1.18 8.25
C ASN A 46 8.48 0.08 7.66
N LEU A 47 9.07 0.91 8.51
CA LEU A 47 9.84 2.08 8.08
C LEU A 47 11.10 1.69 7.31
N LEU A 48 11.87 0.71 7.82
CA LEU A 48 13.08 0.21 7.15
C LEU A 48 12.77 -0.45 5.82
N GLU A 49 11.74 -1.28 5.74
CA GLU A 49 11.25 -1.89 4.50
C GLU A 49 10.85 -0.81 3.46
N SER A 50 10.12 0.21 3.91
CA SER A 50 9.70 1.32 3.05
C SER A 50 10.89 2.14 2.55
N LEU A 51 11.89 2.39 3.40
CA LEU A 51 13.13 3.09 3.04
C LEU A 51 13.97 2.29 2.04
N LEU A 52 14.13 0.98 2.29
CA LEU A 52 14.86 0.10 1.38
C LEU A 52 14.19 0.05 0.01
N THR A 53 12.87 -0.16 0.00
CA THR A 53 12.07 -0.18 -1.22
C THR A 53 12.15 1.14 -1.97
N TRP A 54 12.07 2.27 -1.26
CA TRP A 54 12.23 3.60 -1.85
C TRP A 54 13.64 3.82 -2.43
N ALA A 55 14.68 3.44 -1.70
CA ALA A 55 16.07 3.58 -2.15
C ALA A 55 16.37 2.72 -3.39
N MET A 56 15.79 1.52 -3.47
CA MET A 56 15.88 0.66 -4.65
C MET A 56 15.14 1.27 -5.84
N ALA A 57 13.96 1.87 -5.63
CA ALA A 57 13.19 2.53 -6.67
C ALA A 57 13.91 3.76 -7.23
N GLU A 58 14.50 4.60 -6.38
CA GLU A 58 15.30 5.76 -6.79
C GLU A 58 16.61 5.34 -7.47
N GLY A 59 17.26 4.28 -7.00
CA GLY A 59 18.50 3.77 -7.57
C GLY A 59 18.36 3.00 -8.88
N GLY A 60 17.13 2.87 -9.43
CA GLY A 60 16.86 2.13 -10.68
C GLY A 60 17.15 0.63 -10.57
N ARG A 61 17.20 0.07 -9.35
CA ARG A 61 17.53 -1.34 -9.10
C ARG A 61 16.31 -2.26 -9.05
N PHE A 62 15.10 -1.71 -9.25
CA PHE A 62 13.92 -2.55 -9.42
C PHE A 62 13.93 -3.19 -10.80
N VAL A 63 13.81 -4.49 -10.82
CA VAL A 63 13.54 -5.23 -12.05
C VAL A 63 12.07 -5.04 -12.37
N TYR A 64 11.76 -4.27 -13.42
CA TYR A 64 10.41 -3.99 -13.88
C TYR A 64 9.92 -5.12 -14.79
N HIS A 65 8.90 -5.86 -14.37
CA HIS A 65 8.31 -6.96 -15.10
C HIS A 65 6.81 -6.74 -15.35
N PRO A 66 6.45 -5.89 -16.31
CA PRO A 66 5.04 -5.66 -16.63
C PRO A 66 4.43 -6.87 -17.34
N ILE A 67 3.26 -7.27 -16.93
CA ILE A 67 2.44 -8.33 -17.51
C ILE A 67 0.99 -7.91 -17.61
N ASN A 68 0.22 -8.56 -18.46
CA ASN A 68 -1.23 -8.44 -18.43
C ASN A 68 -1.80 -9.32 -17.32
N PHE A 69 -2.58 -8.74 -16.40
CA PHE A 69 -3.27 -9.49 -15.36
C PHE A 69 -4.65 -8.90 -15.03
N LYS A 70 -5.49 -9.73 -14.42
CA LYS A 70 -6.80 -9.29 -13.92
C LYS A 70 -6.63 -8.50 -12.64
N LEU A 71 -7.08 -7.24 -12.63
CA LEU A 71 -6.96 -6.35 -11.48
C LEU A 71 -7.67 -6.91 -10.23
N ARG A 72 -8.78 -7.65 -10.42
CA ARG A 72 -9.52 -8.30 -9.35
C ARG A 72 -8.66 -9.25 -8.52
N GLN A 73 -7.68 -9.93 -9.11
CA GLN A 73 -6.77 -10.82 -8.37
C GLN A 73 -5.99 -10.06 -7.32
N VAL A 74 -5.41 -8.91 -7.69
CA VAL A 74 -4.65 -8.06 -6.78
C VAL A 74 -5.56 -7.45 -5.71
N SER A 75 -6.72 -6.91 -6.09
CA SER A 75 -7.65 -6.32 -5.12
C SER A 75 -8.19 -7.33 -4.11
N ASN A 76 -8.41 -8.59 -4.51
CA ASN A 76 -8.80 -9.66 -3.59
C ASN A 76 -7.69 -9.96 -2.58
N ILE A 77 -6.44 -10.14 -3.04
CA ILE A 77 -5.29 -10.37 -2.15
C ILE A 77 -5.17 -9.24 -1.11
N VAL A 78 -5.30 -7.99 -1.53
CA VAL A 78 -5.24 -6.84 -0.63
C VAL A 78 -6.39 -6.84 0.37
N CYS A 79 -7.62 -7.15 -0.07
CA CYS A 79 -8.77 -7.25 0.82
C CYS A 79 -8.58 -8.37 1.86
N ASP A 80 -8.09 -9.54 1.47
CA ASP A 80 -7.84 -10.66 2.37
C ASP A 80 -6.80 -10.31 3.44
N VAL A 81 -5.69 -9.68 3.03
CA VAL A 81 -4.63 -9.23 3.95
C VAL A 81 -5.13 -8.20 4.95
N LEU A 82 -5.98 -7.27 4.53
CA LEU A 82 -6.45 -6.16 5.37
C LEU A 82 -7.80 -6.43 6.05
N HIS A 83 -8.43 -7.58 5.79
CA HIS A 83 -9.74 -7.94 6.32
C HIS A 83 -9.79 -7.88 7.86
N THR A 84 -8.80 -8.49 8.53
CA THR A 84 -8.73 -8.48 10.00
C THR A 84 -8.61 -7.07 10.58
N LEU A 85 -7.85 -6.19 9.91
CA LEU A 85 -7.74 -4.78 10.32
C LEU A 85 -9.06 -4.04 10.14
N ALA A 86 -9.75 -4.24 9.01
CA ALA A 86 -11.06 -3.65 8.76
C ALA A 86 -12.09 -4.08 9.79
N LEU A 87 -12.14 -5.39 10.13
CA LEU A 87 -13.02 -5.92 11.18
C LEU A 87 -12.72 -5.32 12.55
N LYS A 88 -11.45 -5.28 12.96
CA LYS A 88 -11.03 -4.68 14.26
C LYS A 88 -11.44 -3.22 14.38
N LYS A 89 -11.45 -2.49 13.28
CA LYS A 89 -11.87 -1.08 13.23
C LYS A 89 -13.37 -0.90 12.96
N ASN A 90 -14.12 -1.97 12.78
CA ASN A 90 -15.54 -1.93 12.43
C ASN A 90 -15.82 -1.12 11.14
N ILE A 91 -14.95 -1.28 10.14
CA ILE A 91 -15.02 -0.60 8.84
C ILE A 91 -15.44 -1.59 7.77
N GLU A 92 -16.41 -1.22 6.93
CA GLU A 92 -16.81 -2.01 5.76
C GLU A 92 -15.80 -1.82 4.61
N LEU A 93 -15.12 -2.91 4.23
CA LEU A 93 -14.19 -2.92 3.09
C LEU A 93 -14.86 -3.57 1.88
N VAL A 94 -15.13 -2.78 0.84
CA VAL A 94 -15.87 -3.20 -0.36
C VAL A 94 -14.95 -3.28 -1.57
N ASN A 95 -14.82 -4.46 -2.16
CA ASN A 95 -14.13 -4.66 -3.43
C ASN A 95 -15.13 -4.74 -4.59
N ALA A 96 -15.28 -3.66 -5.35
CA ALA A 96 -16.18 -3.53 -6.48
C ALA A 96 -15.44 -3.55 -7.85
N VAL A 97 -14.22 -4.07 -7.90
CA VAL A 97 -13.46 -4.25 -9.15
C VAL A 97 -14.10 -5.35 -10.00
N SER A 98 -14.29 -5.12 -11.28
CA SER A 98 -14.84 -6.12 -12.21
C SER A 98 -13.88 -7.30 -12.41
N GLU A 99 -14.43 -8.51 -12.56
CA GLU A 99 -13.68 -9.76 -12.81
C GLU A 99 -12.87 -9.73 -14.11
N ASP A 100 -13.34 -9.02 -15.13
CA ASP A 100 -12.77 -9.05 -16.47
C ASP A 100 -11.80 -7.90 -16.76
N LEU A 101 -11.70 -6.93 -15.85
CA LEU A 101 -10.86 -5.77 -16.04
C LEU A 101 -9.37 -6.13 -15.91
N LYS A 102 -8.62 -5.91 -17.00
CA LYS A 102 -7.19 -6.22 -17.07
C LYS A 102 -6.35 -4.95 -17.24
N ILE A 103 -5.18 -4.95 -16.62
CA ILE A 103 -4.16 -3.90 -16.76
C ILE A 103 -2.84 -4.50 -17.22
N TYR A 104 -1.96 -3.65 -17.78
CA TYR A 104 -0.59 -3.97 -18.09
C TYR A 104 0.34 -3.26 -17.13
N ALA A 105 0.90 -3.97 -16.18
CA ALA A 105 1.74 -3.40 -15.12
C ALA A 105 2.59 -4.48 -14.43
N ASP A 106 3.50 -4.06 -13.56
CA ASP A 106 4.18 -4.95 -12.62
C ASP A 106 3.24 -5.29 -11.45
N ILE A 107 2.91 -6.56 -11.32
CA ILE A 107 1.91 -7.04 -10.35
C ILE A 107 2.33 -6.78 -8.88
N ASN A 108 3.63 -6.89 -8.57
CA ASN A 108 4.13 -6.67 -7.22
C ASN A 108 4.08 -5.18 -6.83
N MET A 109 4.48 -4.30 -7.77
CA MET A 109 4.36 -2.86 -7.57
C MET A 109 2.90 -2.44 -7.38
N MET A 110 1.97 -2.99 -8.18
CA MET A 110 0.55 -2.65 -8.07
C MET A 110 -0.08 -3.21 -6.81
N THR A 111 0.30 -4.40 -6.37
CA THR A 111 -0.12 -4.96 -5.07
C THR A 111 0.30 -4.01 -3.95
N SER A 112 1.56 -3.57 -3.95
CA SER A 112 2.08 -2.62 -2.95
C SER A 112 1.34 -1.28 -2.98
N VAL A 113 1.05 -0.72 -4.17
CA VAL A 113 0.30 0.53 -4.32
C VAL A 113 -1.10 0.40 -3.74
N ILE A 114 -1.87 -0.62 -4.16
CA ILE A 114 -3.25 -0.79 -3.73
C ILE A 114 -3.31 -1.07 -2.22
N GLN A 115 -2.42 -1.93 -1.70
CA GLN A 115 -2.33 -2.23 -0.28
C GLN A 115 -2.03 -0.97 0.55
N ASN A 116 -1.12 -0.10 0.10
CA ASN A 116 -0.78 1.14 0.79
C ASN A 116 -1.97 2.12 0.80
N LEU A 117 -2.66 2.27 -0.33
CA LEU A 117 -3.83 3.15 -0.43
C LEU A 117 -4.98 2.66 0.45
N VAL A 118 -5.27 1.35 0.44
CA VAL A 118 -6.35 0.76 1.25
C VAL A 118 -5.99 0.79 2.75
N SER A 119 -4.74 0.49 3.11
CA SER A 119 -4.26 0.60 4.49
C SER A 119 -4.38 2.04 5.03
N ASN A 120 -4.04 3.05 4.20
CA ASN A 120 -4.23 4.46 4.57
C ASN A 120 -5.72 4.80 4.71
N ALA A 121 -6.58 4.33 3.81
CA ALA A 121 -8.02 4.52 3.90
C ALA A 121 -8.57 3.95 5.23
N LEU A 122 -8.23 2.71 5.58
CA LEU A 122 -8.61 2.10 6.87
C LEU A 122 -8.04 2.87 8.07
N LYS A 123 -6.80 3.35 7.97
CA LYS A 123 -6.13 4.11 9.03
C LYS A 123 -6.86 5.41 9.37
N PHE A 124 -7.39 6.12 8.38
CA PHE A 124 -8.00 7.44 8.54
C PHE A 124 -9.53 7.43 8.51
N THR A 125 -10.15 6.28 8.47
CA THR A 125 -11.59 6.11 8.61
C THR A 125 -11.95 5.85 10.07
N ASP A 126 -13.04 6.46 10.54
CA ASP A 126 -13.49 6.35 11.93
C ASP A 126 -13.93 4.92 12.29
N VAL A 127 -13.86 4.61 13.59
CA VAL A 127 -14.12 3.29 14.16
C VAL A 127 -15.55 3.14 14.72
N ASP A 128 -16.41 4.09 14.46
CA ASP A 128 -17.79 4.18 14.98
C ASP A 128 -18.78 3.19 14.32
N GLY A 129 -18.31 2.43 13.34
CA GLY A 129 -19.13 1.46 12.60
C GLY A 129 -19.83 2.03 11.36
N SER A 130 -19.71 3.33 11.09
CA SER A 130 -20.24 3.95 9.87
C SER A 130 -19.23 4.00 8.72
N GLY A 131 -17.96 3.70 9.03
CA GLY A 131 -16.84 3.83 8.11
C GLY A 131 -16.86 2.82 6.97
N LYS A 132 -16.55 3.29 5.76
CA LYS A 132 -16.49 2.47 4.56
C LYS A 132 -15.25 2.79 3.74
N VAL A 133 -14.65 1.74 3.15
CA VAL A 133 -13.56 1.83 2.19
C VAL A 133 -13.94 1.05 0.94
N PHE A 134 -13.82 1.68 -0.22
CA PHE A 134 -14.17 1.11 -1.52
C PHE A 134 -12.95 0.99 -2.40
N ILE A 135 -12.82 -0.15 -3.08
CA ILE A 135 -11.88 -0.35 -4.18
C ILE A 135 -12.72 -0.54 -5.45
N GLU A 136 -12.59 0.37 -6.38
CA GLU A 136 -13.34 0.38 -7.63
C GLU A 136 -12.39 0.53 -8.80
N ALA A 137 -12.79 0.09 -10.00
CA ALA A 137 -12.02 0.34 -11.20
C ALA A 137 -12.92 0.38 -12.44
N LYS A 138 -12.52 1.19 -13.41
CA LYS A 138 -13.24 1.31 -14.69
C LYS A 138 -12.27 1.54 -15.85
N GLN A 139 -12.67 1.13 -17.04
CA GLN A 139 -11.99 1.46 -18.27
C GLN A 139 -12.18 2.96 -18.60
N VAL A 140 -11.09 3.65 -18.96
CA VAL A 140 -11.08 5.05 -19.39
C VAL A 140 -10.20 5.18 -20.63
N GLY A 141 -10.80 5.08 -21.81
CA GLY A 141 -10.06 5.02 -23.07
C GLY A 141 -9.11 3.82 -23.11
N THR A 142 -7.83 4.06 -23.36
CA THR A 142 -6.76 3.04 -23.38
C THR A 142 -6.16 2.79 -21.99
N ASN A 143 -6.77 3.33 -20.94
CA ASN A 143 -6.29 3.19 -19.56
C ASN A 143 -7.39 2.60 -18.67
N VAL A 144 -6.98 2.17 -17.49
CA VAL A 144 -7.85 1.78 -16.38
C VAL A 144 -7.65 2.75 -15.24
N GLU A 145 -8.71 3.35 -14.74
CA GLU A 145 -8.72 4.15 -13.52
C GLU A 145 -9.11 3.25 -12.35
N ILE A 146 -8.19 3.10 -11.40
CA ILE A 146 -8.41 2.43 -10.11
C ILE A 146 -8.70 3.52 -9.10
N THR A 147 -9.76 3.35 -8.31
CA THR A 147 -10.18 4.29 -7.28
C THR A 147 -10.19 3.60 -5.93
N VAL A 148 -9.50 4.18 -4.94
CA VAL A 148 -9.63 3.82 -3.52
C VAL A 148 -10.26 5.00 -2.80
N ARG A 149 -11.45 4.81 -2.26
CA ARG A 149 -12.24 5.85 -1.60
C ARG A 149 -12.61 5.45 -0.19
N ASP A 150 -12.44 6.37 0.75
CA ASP A 150 -12.86 6.22 2.14
C ASP A 150 -13.89 7.30 2.54
N THR A 151 -14.61 7.04 3.61
CA THR A 151 -15.53 7.98 4.27
C THR A 151 -14.94 8.55 5.57
N GLY A 152 -13.61 8.66 5.63
CA GLY A 152 -12.89 9.04 6.83
C GLY A 152 -12.74 10.54 7.04
N LEU A 153 -11.70 10.92 7.79
CA LEU A 153 -11.47 12.30 8.25
C LEU A 153 -11.29 13.31 7.11
N GLY A 154 -10.87 12.85 5.93
CA GLY A 154 -10.50 13.73 4.83
C GLY A 154 -9.33 14.66 5.15
N MET A 155 -8.98 15.51 4.18
CA MET A 155 -7.83 16.41 4.24
C MET A 155 -8.18 17.82 3.79
N THR A 156 -7.40 18.79 4.29
CA THR A 156 -7.40 20.17 3.78
C THR A 156 -6.57 20.27 2.49
N GLU A 157 -6.76 21.34 1.73
CA GLU A 157 -5.97 21.60 0.51
C GLU A 157 -4.47 21.66 0.78
N GLN A 158 -4.07 22.28 1.91
CA GLN A 158 -2.68 22.37 2.34
C GLN A 158 -2.06 21.00 2.65
N GLN A 159 -2.85 20.06 3.20
CA GLN A 159 -2.41 18.69 3.45
C GLN A 159 -2.24 17.92 2.13
N MET A 160 -3.18 18.07 1.19
CA MET A 160 -3.11 17.43 -0.13
C MET A 160 -1.93 17.91 -0.96
N ALA A 161 -1.61 19.22 -0.95
CA ALA A 161 -0.53 19.81 -1.74
C ALA A 161 0.85 19.16 -1.49
N ASN A 162 1.06 18.62 -0.29
CA ASN A 162 2.34 18.04 0.13
C ASN A 162 2.31 16.51 0.29
N LEU A 163 1.24 15.86 -0.13
CA LEU A 163 0.94 14.47 0.22
C LEU A 163 1.95 13.46 -0.35
N PHE A 164 2.45 13.71 -1.56
CA PHE A 164 3.40 12.85 -2.27
C PHE A 164 4.87 13.21 -2.06
N HIS A 165 5.16 14.23 -1.26
CA HIS A 165 6.55 14.55 -0.91
C HIS A 165 7.06 13.60 0.17
N PRO A 166 8.28 13.04 0.00
CA PRO A 166 8.87 12.18 1.03
C PRO A 166 9.02 12.95 2.35
N ARG A 167 8.32 12.53 3.37
CA ARG A 167 8.42 13.10 4.72
C ARG A 167 8.69 11.98 5.70
N ILE A 168 9.85 12.00 6.31
CA ILE A 168 10.20 11.05 7.36
C ILE A 168 9.54 11.44 8.71
N THR A 169 9.09 12.72 8.86
CA THR A 169 8.78 13.31 10.17
C THR A 169 7.31 13.60 10.46
N ALA A 170 6.39 13.51 9.54
CA ALA A 170 5.02 13.94 9.78
C ALA A 170 3.97 12.99 9.21
N SER A 171 3.91 11.81 9.77
CA SER A 171 2.74 10.96 9.61
C SER A 171 1.64 11.44 10.55
N PHE A 172 0.48 11.78 9.99
CA PHE A 172 -0.71 12.03 10.81
C PHE A 172 -1.08 10.75 11.58
N LYS A 173 -1.48 10.90 12.85
CA LYS A 173 -2.04 9.79 13.60
C LYS A 173 -3.36 9.35 12.96
N GLY A 174 -3.54 8.06 12.81
CA GLY A 174 -4.81 7.47 12.40
C GLY A 174 -5.88 7.59 13.49
N THR A 175 -7.11 7.22 13.16
CA THR A 175 -8.29 7.32 14.03
C THR A 175 -8.20 6.45 15.29
N ALA A 176 -7.42 5.37 15.24
CA ALA A 176 -7.09 4.51 16.38
C ALA A 176 -5.66 4.77 16.93
N GLY A 177 -5.05 5.91 16.61
CA GLY A 177 -3.72 6.30 17.10
C GLY A 177 -2.54 5.74 16.30
N GLU A 178 -2.78 5.07 15.18
CA GLU A 178 -1.75 4.45 14.35
C GLU A 178 -0.78 5.50 13.79
N LYS A 179 0.49 5.21 13.84
CA LYS A 179 1.56 6.01 13.23
C LYS A 179 1.92 5.43 11.85
N GLY A 180 2.46 6.22 10.95
CA GLY A 180 2.96 5.78 9.66
C GLY A 180 4.37 6.29 9.40
N ALA A 181 5.08 5.66 8.47
CA ALA A 181 6.44 6.04 8.09
C ALA A 181 6.52 7.32 7.23
N GLY A 182 5.39 7.80 6.68
CA GLY A 182 5.36 8.97 5.80
C GLY A 182 5.93 8.75 4.39
N LEU A 183 6.38 7.55 4.07
CA LEU A 183 7.02 7.21 2.78
C LEU A 183 6.09 6.47 1.82
N GLY A 184 4.99 5.90 2.31
CA GLY A 184 4.14 5.02 1.51
C GLY A 184 3.56 5.68 0.26
N LEU A 185 3.07 6.91 0.36
CA LEU A 185 2.47 7.61 -0.78
C LEU A 185 3.51 8.10 -1.80
N SER A 186 4.71 8.49 -1.37
CA SER A 186 5.81 8.80 -2.29
C SER A 186 6.26 7.56 -3.07
N LEU A 187 6.31 6.40 -2.42
CA LEU A 187 6.57 5.13 -3.06
C LEU A 187 5.46 4.73 -4.03
N CYS A 188 4.18 4.90 -3.65
CA CYS A 188 3.05 4.69 -4.55
C CYS A 188 3.18 5.51 -5.82
N LYS A 189 3.49 6.81 -5.69
CA LYS A 189 3.71 7.69 -6.84
C LYS A 189 4.81 7.16 -7.75
N ARG A 190 5.95 6.77 -7.17
CA ARG A 190 7.09 6.23 -7.92
C ARG A 190 6.74 4.94 -8.66
N PHE A 191 6.06 4.00 -8.02
CA PHE A 191 5.63 2.75 -8.65
C PHE A 191 4.61 2.97 -9.77
N VAL A 192 3.68 3.88 -9.57
CA VAL A 192 2.71 4.26 -10.60
C VAL A 192 3.42 4.89 -11.81
N GLU A 193 4.39 5.77 -11.59
CA GLU A 193 5.19 6.39 -12.67
C GLU A 193 6.03 5.36 -13.43
N ILE A 194 6.67 4.40 -12.75
CA ILE A 194 7.39 3.28 -13.39
C ILE A 194 6.45 2.48 -14.30
N ASN A 195 5.20 2.28 -13.89
CA ASN A 195 4.18 1.61 -14.67
C ASN A 195 3.46 2.52 -15.68
N GLN A 196 4.07 3.66 -16.03
CA GLN A 196 3.55 4.63 -17.02
C GLN A 196 2.17 5.18 -16.65
N GLY A 197 1.85 5.18 -15.36
CA GLY A 197 0.59 5.64 -14.83
C GLY A 197 0.65 7.04 -14.21
N LYS A 198 -0.49 7.45 -13.67
CA LYS A 198 -0.65 8.71 -12.94
C LYS A 198 -1.47 8.49 -11.67
N ILE A 199 -1.03 9.05 -10.55
CA ILE A 199 -1.78 9.06 -9.29
C ILE A 199 -2.28 10.47 -8.98
N SER A 200 -3.49 10.58 -8.48
CA SER A 200 -4.10 11.83 -8.03
C SER A 200 -4.94 11.60 -6.78
N VAL A 201 -5.28 12.67 -6.09
CA VAL A 201 -6.09 12.65 -4.87
C VAL A 201 -7.09 13.77 -4.89
N THR A 202 -8.28 13.49 -4.40
CA THR A 202 -9.30 14.47 -4.02
C THR A 202 -9.75 14.16 -2.60
N SER A 203 -9.93 15.18 -1.78
CA SER A 203 -10.34 15.00 -0.39
C SER A 203 -11.07 16.22 0.13
N GLN A 204 -11.98 16.00 1.05
CA GLN A 204 -12.68 17.05 1.78
C GLN A 204 -12.72 16.67 3.25
N LYS A 205 -12.27 17.59 4.11
CA LYS A 205 -12.25 17.39 5.56
C LYS A 205 -13.64 17.05 6.09
N GLY A 206 -13.75 15.98 6.85
CA GLY A 206 -15.01 15.47 7.43
C GLY A 206 -15.90 14.69 6.44
N VAL A 207 -15.45 14.46 5.19
CA VAL A 207 -16.20 13.71 4.18
C VAL A 207 -15.48 12.43 3.75
N GLY A 208 -14.14 12.51 3.58
CA GLY A 208 -13.29 11.40 3.19
C GLY A 208 -12.28 11.75 2.11
N THR A 209 -11.59 10.72 1.62
CA THR A 209 -10.53 10.84 0.61
C THR A 209 -10.76 9.87 -0.54
N THR A 210 -10.40 10.29 -1.73
CA THR A 210 -10.43 9.48 -2.95
C THR A 210 -9.08 9.56 -3.64
N PHE A 211 -8.36 8.45 -3.70
CA PHE A 211 -7.18 8.28 -4.53
C PHE A 211 -7.58 7.67 -5.86
N LYS A 212 -6.99 8.17 -6.95
CA LYS A 212 -7.17 7.64 -8.30
C LYS A 212 -5.82 7.30 -8.89
N VAL A 213 -5.69 6.09 -9.41
CA VAL A 213 -4.51 5.59 -10.12
C VAL A 213 -4.93 5.24 -11.53
N LEU A 214 -4.33 5.91 -12.51
CA LEU A 214 -4.55 5.66 -13.94
C LEU A 214 -3.38 4.84 -14.47
N LEU A 215 -3.66 3.70 -15.09
CA LEU A 215 -2.66 2.77 -15.62
C LEU A 215 -3.03 2.35 -17.05
N PRO A 216 -2.07 1.94 -17.90
CA PRO A 216 -2.38 1.33 -19.18
C PRO A 216 -3.29 0.11 -19.01
N SER A 217 -4.31 -0.01 -19.86
CA SER A 217 -5.09 -1.25 -19.96
C SER A 217 -4.24 -2.38 -20.53
N ALA A 218 -4.73 -3.61 -20.44
CA ALA A 218 -4.05 -4.76 -21.00
C ALA A 218 -3.66 -4.51 -22.47
N GLN A 219 -2.42 -4.84 -22.82
CA GLN A 219 -1.93 -4.74 -24.18
C GLN A 219 -2.28 -6.03 -24.95
N GLU A 220 -2.63 -5.87 -26.20
CA GLU A 220 -2.75 -7.02 -27.09
C GLU A 220 -1.35 -7.64 -27.25
N VAL A 221 -1.19 -8.88 -26.80
CA VAL A 221 0.02 -9.66 -27.10
C VAL A 221 -0.12 -10.09 -28.55
N PRO A 222 0.81 -9.72 -29.45
CA PRO A 222 0.77 -10.25 -30.81
C PRO A 222 0.79 -11.79 -30.73
N GLU A 223 -0.22 -12.43 -31.30
CA GLU A 223 -0.18 -13.87 -31.47
C GLU A 223 1.03 -14.18 -32.36
N HIS A 224 2.08 -14.73 -31.78
CA HIS A 224 3.12 -15.39 -32.56
C HIS A 224 2.44 -16.56 -33.27
N HIS A 225 2.13 -16.37 -34.55
CA HIS A 225 1.87 -17.49 -35.46
C HIS A 225 3.12 -18.38 -35.41
N VAL A 226 3.04 -19.46 -34.67
CA VAL A 226 3.95 -20.59 -34.83
C VAL A 226 3.59 -21.17 -36.19
N GLU A 227 4.26 -20.67 -37.23
CA GLU A 227 4.28 -21.38 -38.51
C GLU A 227 4.82 -22.77 -38.22
N GLN A 228 3.90 -23.74 -38.23
CA GLN A 228 4.23 -25.14 -38.33
C GLN A 228 4.97 -25.32 -39.66
N GLN A 229 6.29 -25.27 -39.63
CA GLN A 229 7.10 -25.83 -40.71
C GLN A 229 6.82 -27.33 -40.73
N ASN A 230 5.84 -27.70 -41.57
CA ASN A 230 5.67 -29.05 -42.07
C ASN A 230 6.92 -29.40 -42.87
N THR A 231 7.90 -29.99 -42.26
CA THR A 231 8.95 -30.73 -42.95
C THR A 231 8.32 -32.01 -43.48
N SER A 232 7.82 -31.89 -44.70
CA SER A 232 7.60 -33.02 -45.58
C SER A 232 8.98 -33.55 -46.01
N GLU A 233 9.52 -34.49 -45.28
CA GLU A 233 10.48 -35.43 -45.83
C GLU A 233 9.77 -36.73 -46.10
N ALA A 234 9.23 -36.79 -47.32
CA ALA A 234 8.83 -38.01 -47.91
C ALA A 234 9.92 -38.45 -48.88
N LYS A 235 10.37 -39.68 -48.69
CA LYS A 235 10.88 -40.61 -49.71
C LYS A 235 12.14 -40.23 -50.51
N LEU A 236 13.13 -41.02 -50.31
CA LEU A 236 13.74 -41.74 -51.48
C LEU A 236 14.71 -42.86 -51.02
N VAL A 237 14.35 -44.10 -51.47
CA VAL A 237 15.14 -45.31 -51.70
C VAL A 237 15.66 -46.07 -50.49
#